data_a5bd6c64fe857a74311591024b17096d
#
_entry.id   a5bd6c64fe857a74311591024b17096d
#
_cell.length_a   1.000
_cell.length_b   1.000
_cell.length_c   1.000
_cell.angle_alpha   90.00
_cell.angle_beta   90.00
_cell.angle_gamma   90.00
#
_symmetry.space_group_name_H-M   'P 1'
#
loop_
_entity.id
_entity.type
_entity.pdbx_description
1 polymer ?
#
loop_
_entity_poly.entity_id
_entity_poly.type
_entity_poly.pdbx_seq_one_letter_code
_entity_poly.pdbx_strand_id
1 'polypeptide(L)'
;MTSLERYILRQCFGVMIFVTAALSAAIWLAQSLRLIDLIVNRGLSIEVFLYLALLILPRFLDIVLPIGVFIAVLFTFNRLTAESELVVMRSAGLSNVALARPVLILAGIAFLILMSLSAYFLPASNRAFKDLQFEIRNRFVSSLLQEGTFTTIADKLTIYIRGRDERGEVVGLLINDNREPHRPVTILAERGVFADTPAGSRIVMVNGNRQQFDPQTRKLSLLTFDRYTLDLDSLHDAPVVRFREAQERFLGDLFFPPPEADPAMRLGFTVEAHQRILIPLSTLSFCLIPLACLLPGEFNRRGQLKRALLAIVIAFVFELLDIGVNDLASRSTAVIPLMYATNLLPAVLGLGILMRGNIRLGLWRPRAAAIIAPSP
;
A
#
# COMPACT_ATOMS: atom_id res chain seq x y z
N MET A 1 -13.16 -32.26 7.88
CA MET A 1 -11.97 -32.31 7.00
C MET A 1 -11.37 -33.70 7.10
N THR A 2 -11.18 -34.37 5.96
CA THR A 2 -10.45 -35.63 5.88
C THR A 2 -8.95 -35.43 6.17
N SER A 3 -8.21 -36.49 6.51
CA SER A 3 -6.76 -36.40 6.73
C SER A 3 -6.01 -35.85 5.52
N LEU A 4 -6.51 -36.16 4.33
CA LEU A 4 -5.95 -35.74 3.06
C LEU A 4 -6.19 -34.22 2.77
N GLU A 5 -7.39 -33.73 3.07
CA GLU A 5 -7.68 -32.30 2.96
C GLU A 5 -6.78 -31.47 3.91
N ARG A 6 -6.54 -31.99 5.12
CA ARG A 6 -5.63 -31.35 6.09
C ARG A 6 -4.19 -31.36 5.61
N TYR A 7 -3.76 -32.43 4.95
CA TYR A 7 -2.43 -32.55 4.35
C TYR A 7 -2.20 -31.47 3.28
N ILE A 8 -3.13 -31.35 2.30
CA ILE A 8 -3.05 -30.33 1.24
C ILE A 8 -3.07 -28.92 1.84
N LEU A 9 -3.99 -28.68 2.80
CA LEU A 9 -4.09 -27.37 3.47
C LEU A 9 -2.79 -27.00 4.17
N ARG A 10 -2.18 -27.91 4.92
CA ARG A 10 -0.93 -27.68 5.64
C ARG A 10 0.22 -27.37 4.68
N GLN A 11 0.33 -28.08 3.55
CA GLN A 11 1.33 -27.80 2.53
C GLN A 11 1.13 -26.41 1.91
N CYS A 12 -0.07 -26.11 1.42
CA CYS A 12 -0.36 -24.79 0.84
C CYS A 12 -0.12 -23.66 1.86
N PHE A 13 -0.56 -23.84 3.11
CA PHE A 13 -0.38 -22.86 4.18
C PHE A 13 1.09 -22.59 4.49
N GLY A 14 1.90 -23.66 4.58
CA GLY A 14 3.35 -23.54 4.81
C GLY A 14 4.05 -22.77 3.70
N VAL A 15 3.75 -23.10 2.43
CA VAL A 15 4.31 -22.38 1.28
C VAL A 15 3.82 -20.93 1.23
N MET A 16 2.52 -20.69 1.49
CA MET A 16 1.97 -19.33 1.54
C MET A 16 2.68 -18.46 2.57
N ILE A 17 2.83 -18.95 3.81
CA ILE A 17 3.55 -18.18 4.86
C ILE A 17 4.99 -17.92 4.45
N PHE A 18 5.70 -18.94 3.96
CA PHE A 18 7.10 -18.78 3.57
C PHE A 18 7.27 -17.76 2.44
N VAL A 19 6.47 -17.85 1.38
CA VAL A 19 6.53 -16.93 0.23
C VAL A 19 6.13 -15.52 0.65
N THR A 20 5.03 -15.39 1.40
CA THR A 20 4.57 -14.07 1.88
C THR A 20 5.61 -13.42 2.80
N ALA A 21 6.21 -14.17 3.72
CA ALA A 21 7.24 -13.66 4.61
C ALA A 21 8.51 -13.27 3.83
N ALA A 22 8.97 -14.10 2.88
CA ALA A 22 10.16 -13.83 2.09
C ALA A 22 10.00 -12.59 1.20
N LEU A 23 8.88 -12.48 0.47
CA LEU A 23 8.60 -11.32 -0.38
C LEU A 23 8.38 -10.05 0.45
N SER A 24 7.62 -10.14 1.54
CA SER A 24 7.40 -8.99 2.44
C SER A 24 8.71 -8.52 3.07
N ALA A 25 9.58 -9.43 3.50
CA ALA A 25 10.89 -9.09 4.04
C ALA A 25 11.79 -8.42 2.99
N ALA A 26 11.79 -8.92 1.75
CA ALA A 26 12.58 -8.33 0.67
C ALA A 26 12.12 -6.90 0.33
N ILE A 27 10.81 -6.69 0.20
CA ILE A 27 10.23 -5.36 -0.08
C ILE A 27 10.45 -4.43 1.12
N TRP A 28 10.23 -4.93 2.34
CA TRP A 28 10.44 -4.17 3.56
C TRP A 28 11.89 -3.70 3.70
N LEU A 29 12.87 -4.58 3.41
CA LEU A 29 14.28 -4.23 3.43
C LEU A 29 14.59 -3.14 2.40
N ALA A 30 14.10 -3.29 1.15
CA ALA A 30 14.30 -2.31 0.10
C ALA A 30 13.70 -0.93 0.45
N GLN A 31 12.53 -0.89 1.10
CA GLN A 31 11.91 0.36 1.54
C GLN A 31 12.57 0.94 2.79
N SER A 32 13.06 0.09 3.71
CA SER A 32 13.79 0.54 4.90
C SER A 32 15.08 1.25 4.53
N LEU A 33 15.77 0.81 3.46
CA LEU A 33 16.96 1.51 2.95
C LEU A 33 16.66 2.96 2.55
N ARG A 34 15.48 3.23 2.00
CA ARG A 34 15.06 4.61 1.65
C ARG A 34 14.80 5.46 2.90
N LEU A 35 14.41 4.85 4.01
CA LEU A 35 14.18 5.56 5.28
C LEU A 35 15.48 5.83 6.03
N ILE A 36 16.60 5.16 5.70
CA ILE A 36 17.91 5.39 6.33
C ILE A 36 18.37 6.83 6.14
N ASP A 37 18.07 7.44 5.00
CA ASP A 37 18.37 8.86 4.75
C ASP A 37 17.77 9.79 5.81
N LEU A 38 16.64 9.40 6.40
CA LEU A 38 16.01 10.16 7.48
C LEU A 38 16.81 10.09 8.79
N ILE A 39 17.48 8.96 9.07
CA ILE A 39 18.36 8.82 10.25
C ILE A 39 19.64 9.63 10.02
N VAL A 40 20.31 9.36 8.89
CA VAL A 40 21.65 9.91 8.60
C VAL A 40 21.59 11.42 8.42
N ASN A 41 20.62 11.91 7.66
CA ASN A 41 20.55 13.33 7.29
C ASN A 41 19.70 14.18 8.25
N ARG A 42 18.84 13.57 9.08
CA ARG A 42 17.94 14.30 9.97
C ARG A 42 18.10 13.95 11.44
N GLY A 43 19.04 13.06 11.82
CA GLY A 43 19.34 12.74 13.21
C GLY A 43 18.21 12.06 13.97
N LEU A 44 17.32 11.33 13.28
CA LEU A 44 16.21 10.62 13.92
C LEU A 44 16.73 9.46 14.78
N SER A 45 16.06 9.22 15.92
CA SER A 45 16.37 8.07 16.75
C SER A 45 16.02 6.75 16.05
N ILE A 46 16.76 5.70 16.34
CA ILE A 46 16.54 4.38 15.76
C ILE A 46 15.14 3.81 16.09
N GLU A 47 14.59 4.20 17.24
CA GLU A 47 13.25 3.80 17.69
C GLU A 47 12.16 4.34 16.75
N VAL A 48 12.25 5.63 16.40
CA VAL A 48 11.33 6.29 15.47
C VAL A 48 11.44 5.67 14.08
N PHE A 49 12.65 5.34 13.65
CA PHE A 49 12.86 4.64 12.38
C PHE A 49 12.21 3.26 12.37
N LEU A 50 12.45 2.43 13.41
CA LEU A 50 11.85 1.10 13.50
C LEU A 50 10.32 1.18 13.53
N TYR A 51 9.77 2.18 14.21
CA TYR A 51 8.33 2.41 14.25
C TYR A 51 7.78 2.77 12.86
N LEU A 52 8.42 3.71 12.14
CA LEU A 52 8.05 4.04 10.75
C LEU A 52 8.15 2.82 9.82
N ALA A 53 9.22 2.04 9.96
CA ALA A 53 9.42 0.83 9.16
C ALA A 53 8.35 -0.24 9.43
N LEU A 54 7.88 -0.35 10.69
CA LEU A 54 6.80 -1.26 11.07
C LEU A 54 5.45 -0.80 10.52
N LEU A 55 5.19 0.52 10.51
CA LEU A 55 3.94 1.08 9.98
C LEU A 55 3.73 0.83 8.48
N ILE A 56 4.79 0.59 7.73
CA ILE A 56 4.68 0.30 6.29
C ILE A 56 4.33 -1.18 6.03
N LEU A 57 4.54 -2.08 7.00
CA LEU A 57 4.35 -3.53 6.84
C LEU A 57 2.94 -3.93 6.38
N PRO A 58 1.83 -3.38 6.91
CA PRO A 58 0.48 -3.73 6.47
C PRO A 58 0.25 -3.51 4.98
N ARG A 59 0.85 -2.46 4.41
CA ARG A 59 0.73 -2.14 2.98
C ARG A 59 1.39 -3.21 2.10
N PHE A 60 2.50 -3.78 2.53
CA PHE A 60 3.15 -4.85 1.77
C PHE A 60 2.39 -6.15 1.85
N LEU A 61 1.85 -6.47 3.02
CA LEU A 61 1.03 -7.67 3.20
C LEU A 61 -0.23 -7.63 2.32
N ASP A 62 -0.84 -6.46 2.15
CA ASP A 62 -2.03 -6.28 1.31
C ASP A 62 -1.76 -6.67 -0.15
N ILE A 63 -0.57 -6.37 -0.67
CA ILE A 63 -0.16 -6.70 -2.04
C ILE A 63 0.38 -8.13 -2.15
N VAL A 64 1.22 -8.54 -1.18
CA VAL A 64 1.99 -9.79 -1.28
C VAL A 64 1.17 -11.02 -0.96
N LEU A 65 0.17 -10.92 -0.08
CA LEU A 65 -0.57 -12.09 0.40
C LEU A 65 -1.41 -12.76 -0.71
N PRO A 66 -2.13 -12.05 -1.62
CA PRO A 66 -2.80 -12.67 -2.77
C PRO A 66 -1.82 -13.40 -3.69
N ILE A 67 -0.65 -12.79 -3.96
CA ILE A 67 0.42 -13.39 -4.74
C ILE A 67 0.98 -14.63 -4.03
N GLY A 68 1.14 -14.57 -2.72
CA GLY A 68 1.55 -15.69 -1.88
C GLY A 68 0.59 -16.87 -1.95
N VAL A 69 -0.72 -16.62 -1.96
CA VAL A 69 -1.74 -17.65 -2.17
C VAL A 69 -1.61 -18.27 -3.54
N PHE A 70 -1.47 -17.47 -4.61
CA PHE A 70 -1.28 -17.96 -5.97
C PHE A 70 -0.06 -18.88 -6.08
N ILE A 71 1.10 -18.44 -5.61
CA ILE A 71 2.34 -19.20 -5.65
C ILE A 71 2.21 -20.50 -4.82
N ALA A 72 1.60 -20.41 -3.64
CA ALA A 72 1.40 -21.56 -2.78
C ALA A 72 0.56 -22.65 -3.45
N VAL A 73 -0.53 -22.27 -4.09
CA VAL A 73 -1.40 -23.21 -4.83
C VAL A 73 -0.66 -23.79 -6.03
N LEU A 74 -0.03 -22.92 -6.84
CA LEU A 74 0.71 -23.32 -8.02
C LEU A 74 1.84 -24.30 -7.67
N PHE A 75 2.64 -23.98 -6.66
CA PHE A 75 3.77 -24.81 -6.22
C PHE A 75 3.29 -26.14 -5.64
N THR A 76 2.32 -26.12 -4.72
CA THR A 76 1.83 -27.33 -4.07
C THR A 76 1.21 -28.30 -5.07
N PHE A 77 0.33 -27.84 -5.96
CA PHE A 77 -0.29 -28.73 -6.95
C PHE A 77 0.67 -29.19 -8.04
N ASN A 78 1.65 -28.38 -8.40
CA ASN A 78 2.73 -28.83 -9.29
C ASN A 78 3.57 -29.92 -8.63
N ARG A 79 3.90 -29.79 -7.36
CA ARG A 79 4.63 -30.80 -6.57
C ARG A 79 3.82 -32.08 -6.42
N LEU A 80 2.56 -32.03 -5.99
CA LEU A 80 1.68 -33.19 -5.88
C LEU A 80 1.54 -33.95 -7.21
N THR A 81 1.58 -33.21 -8.32
CA THR A 81 1.57 -33.82 -9.65
C THR A 81 2.91 -34.50 -9.98
N ALA A 82 4.04 -33.85 -9.71
CA ALA A 82 5.38 -34.38 -9.97
C ALA A 82 5.66 -35.66 -9.15
N GLU A 83 5.21 -35.67 -7.90
CA GLU A 83 5.32 -36.82 -6.99
C GLU A 83 4.26 -37.92 -7.28
N SER A 84 3.37 -37.69 -8.28
CA SER A 84 2.24 -38.59 -8.63
C SER A 84 1.19 -38.77 -7.56
N GLU A 85 1.24 -38.02 -6.46
CA GLU A 85 0.27 -38.06 -5.37
C GLU A 85 -1.13 -37.67 -5.86
N LEU A 86 -1.23 -36.65 -6.74
CA LEU A 86 -2.51 -36.22 -7.30
C LEU A 86 -3.22 -37.33 -8.08
N VAL A 87 -2.45 -38.21 -8.76
CA VAL A 87 -3.01 -39.36 -9.49
C VAL A 87 -3.58 -40.40 -8.52
N VAL A 88 -2.86 -40.68 -7.44
CA VAL A 88 -3.31 -41.59 -6.39
C VAL A 88 -4.58 -41.06 -5.72
N MET A 89 -4.65 -39.76 -5.42
CA MET A 89 -5.83 -39.14 -4.85
C MET A 89 -7.05 -39.25 -5.75
N ARG A 90 -6.85 -39.11 -7.07
CA ARG A 90 -7.93 -39.27 -8.07
C ARG A 90 -8.35 -40.72 -8.25
N SER A 91 -7.43 -41.65 -8.24
CA SER A 91 -7.74 -43.11 -8.31
C SER A 91 -8.54 -43.55 -7.06
N ALA A 92 -8.33 -42.92 -5.93
CA ALA A 92 -9.14 -43.07 -4.70
C ALA A 92 -10.53 -42.43 -4.80
N GLY A 93 -10.91 -41.85 -5.96
CA GLY A 93 -12.26 -41.31 -6.21
C GLY A 93 -12.45 -39.83 -5.82
N LEU A 94 -11.38 -39.10 -5.49
CA LEU A 94 -11.49 -37.70 -5.17
C LEU A 94 -11.76 -36.85 -6.42
N SER A 95 -12.83 -36.07 -6.36
CA SER A 95 -13.21 -35.14 -7.42
C SER A 95 -12.33 -33.88 -7.42
N ASN A 96 -12.29 -33.14 -8.54
CA ASN A 96 -11.55 -31.86 -8.62
C ASN A 96 -12.03 -30.85 -7.57
N VAL A 97 -13.33 -30.84 -7.29
CA VAL A 97 -13.90 -29.95 -6.24
C VAL A 97 -13.46 -30.39 -4.84
N ALA A 98 -13.36 -31.70 -4.59
CA ALA A 98 -12.85 -32.20 -3.30
C ALA A 98 -11.39 -31.82 -3.07
N LEU A 99 -10.55 -31.88 -4.14
CA LEU A 99 -9.16 -31.45 -4.10
C LEU A 99 -9.01 -29.92 -3.98
N ALA A 100 -9.96 -29.16 -4.49
CA ALA A 100 -9.96 -27.70 -4.38
C ALA A 100 -10.42 -27.18 -3.00
N ARG A 101 -11.25 -27.94 -2.25
CA ARG A 101 -11.80 -27.52 -0.94
C ARG A 101 -10.76 -26.99 0.03
N PRO A 102 -9.65 -27.69 0.34
CA PRO A 102 -8.66 -27.21 1.30
C PRO A 102 -8.03 -25.87 0.85
N VAL A 103 -7.89 -25.66 -0.45
CA VAL A 103 -7.35 -24.41 -1.00
C VAL A 103 -8.37 -23.28 -0.93
N LEU A 104 -9.65 -23.57 -1.15
CA LEU A 104 -10.73 -22.58 -0.95
C LEU A 104 -10.84 -22.15 0.52
N ILE A 105 -10.62 -23.08 1.47
CA ILE A 105 -10.55 -22.74 2.90
C ILE A 105 -9.36 -21.80 3.16
N LEU A 106 -8.19 -22.08 2.58
CA LEU A 106 -7.02 -21.24 2.67
C LEU A 106 -7.29 -19.84 2.10
N ALA A 107 -7.92 -19.78 0.92
CA ALA A 107 -8.31 -18.51 0.29
C ALA A 107 -9.31 -17.73 1.15
N GLY A 108 -10.25 -18.43 1.80
CA GLY A 108 -11.19 -17.82 2.76
C GLY A 108 -10.48 -17.23 3.99
N ILE A 109 -9.49 -17.91 4.54
CA ILE A 109 -8.67 -17.41 5.65
C ILE A 109 -7.87 -16.18 5.19
N ALA A 110 -7.21 -16.25 4.04
CA ALA A 110 -6.46 -15.14 3.48
C ALA A 110 -7.36 -13.93 3.17
N PHE A 111 -8.56 -14.16 2.64
CA PHE A 111 -9.58 -13.14 2.43
C PHE A 111 -9.94 -12.41 3.74
N LEU A 112 -10.19 -13.15 4.82
CA LEU A 112 -10.54 -12.56 6.13
C LEU A 112 -9.38 -11.74 6.71
N ILE A 113 -8.15 -12.24 6.58
CA ILE A 113 -6.94 -11.52 7.00
C ILE A 113 -6.80 -10.22 6.19
N LEU A 114 -6.92 -10.29 4.86
CA LEU A 114 -6.83 -9.13 3.99
C LEU A 114 -7.97 -8.13 4.22
N MET A 115 -9.18 -8.61 4.46
CA MET A 115 -10.31 -7.73 4.77
C MET A 115 -10.09 -6.95 6.06
N SER A 116 -9.56 -7.62 7.10
CA SER A 116 -9.17 -6.96 8.36
C SER A 116 -8.03 -5.96 8.13
N LEU A 117 -7.04 -6.35 7.32
CA LEU A 117 -5.88 -5.52 6.99
C LEU A 117 -6.32 -4.26 6.25
N SER A 118 -7.10 -4.40 5.19
CA SER A 118 -7.53 -3.31 4.31
C SER A 118 -8.56 -2.38 4.98
N ALA A 119 -9.48 -2.93 5.80
CA ALA A 119 -10.51 -2.14 6.47
C ALA A 119 -10.00 -1.34 7.67
N TYR A 120 -9.03 -1.89 8.43
CA TYR A 120 -8.60 -1.30 9.71
C TYR A 120 -7.10 -1.00 9.78
N PHE A 121 -6.25 -2.02 9.58
CA PHE A 121 -4.81 -1.86 9.83
C PHE A 121 -4.14 -0.90 8.83
N LEU A 122 -4.51 -0.98 7.56
CA LEU A 122 -3.94 -0.14 6.51
C LEU A 122 -4.24 1.36 6.74
N PRO A 123 -5.50 1.81 6.94
CA PRO A 123 -5.77 3.22 7.23
C PRO A 123 -5.16 3.69 8.55
N ALA A 124 -5.16 2.86 9.59
CA ALA A 124 -4.57 3.19 10.89
C ALA A 124 -3.04 3.41 10.76
N SER A 125 -2.34 2.48 10.08
CA SER A 125 -0.91 2.58 9.82
C SER A 125 -0.55 3.79 8.95
N ASN A 126 -1.31 4.03 7.87
CA ASN A 126 -1.07 5.18 7.00
C ASN A 126 -1.28 6.51 7.74
N ARG A 127 -2.30 6.60 8.61
CA ARG A 127 -2.50 7.77 9.48
C ARG A 127 -1.29 8.02 10.37
N ALA A 128 -0.91 7.02 11.16
CA ALA A 128 0.21 7.13 12.08
C ALA A 128 1.52 7.46 11.35
N PHE A 129 1.76 6.83 10.20
CA PHE A 129 2.93 7.09 9.38
C PHE A 129 3.00 8.53 8.89
N LYS A 130 1.90 9.03 8.31
CA LYS A 130 1.87 10.40 7.77
C LYS A 130 1.81 11.46 8.86
N ASP A 131 1.15 11.21 9.98
CA ASP A 131 1.14 12.12 11.12
C ASP A 131 2.56 12.27 11.70
N LEU A 132 3.26 11.16 11.90
CA LEU A 132 4.66 11.19 12.36
C LEU A 132 5.59 11.83 11.33
N GLN A 133 5.42 11.55 10.04
CA GLN A 133 6.20 12.17 8.97
C GLN A 133 5.97 13.69 8.92
N PHE A 134 4.74 14.14 9.13
CA PHE A 134 4.40 15.56 9.22
C PHE A 134 5.04 16.22 10.46
N GLU A 135 4.96 15.55 11.61
CA GLU A 135 5.59 16.02 12.85
C GLU A 135 7.11 16.14 12.70
N ILE A 136 7.76 15.09 12.15
CA ILE A 136 9.20 15.12 11.85
C ILE A 136 9.54 16.29 10.93
N ARG A 137 8.80 16.48 9.86
CA ARG A 137 9.05 17.57 8.91
C ARG A 137 8.91 18.94 9.56
N ASN A 138 7.93 19.12 10.44
CA ASN A 138 7.68 20.40 11.09
C ASN A 138 8.64 20.69 12.25
N ARG A 139 9.01 19.68 13.04
CA ARG A 139 9.98 19.85 14.14
C ARG A 139 11.41 20.17 13.66
N PHE A 140 11.77 19.78 12.47
CA PHE A 140 13.13 19.92 11.94
C PHE A 140 13.31 21.09 10.95
N VAL A 141 12.45 22.12 10.99
CA VAL A 141 12.66 23.34 10.18
C VAL A 141 14.04 23.93 10.45
N SER A 142 14.50 23.92 11.69
CA SER A 142 15.84 24.40 12.07
C SER A 142 16.99 23.57 11.46
N SER A 143 16.82 22.26 11.28
CA SER A 143 17.86 21.37 10.72
C SER A 143 17.84 21.29 9.19
N LEU A 144 16.76 21.70 8.55
CA LEU A 144 16.65 21.78 7.09
C LEU A 144 17.40 22.97 6.49
N LEU A 145 17.77 23.94 7.32
CA LEU A 145 18.50 25.13 6.90
C LEU A 145 19.99 24.80 6.74
N GLN A 146 20.39 24.57 5.49
CA GLN A 146 21.79 24.40 5.14
C GLN A 146 22.50 25.76 5.12
N GLU A 147 23.72 25.79 5.68
CA GLU A 147 24.56 26.98 5.69
C GLU A 147 24.94 27.40 4.27
N GLY A 148 24.91 28.69 4.02
CA GLY A 148 25.27 29.25 2.73
C GLY A 148 24.26 29.04 1.60
N THR A 149 23.08 28.48 1.90
CA THR A 149 22.08 28.12 0.87
C THR A 149 20.74 28.79 1.14
N PHE A 150 20.07 29.27 0.08
CA PHE A 150 18.70 29.74 0.17
C PHE A 150 17.74 28.54 0.22
N THR A 151 17.04 28.37 1.31
CA THR A 151 16.08 27.28 1.53
C THR A 151 14.66 27.83 1.54
N THR A 152 13.81 27.34 0.65
CA THR A 152 12.37 27.69 0.66
C THR A 152 11.64 26.71 1.59
N ILE A 153 11.08 27.22 2.70
CA ILE A 153 10.43 26.42 3.73
C ILE A 153 8.94 26.26 3.45
N ALA A 154 8.31 27.33 2.96
CA ALA A 154 6.90 27.36 2.59
C ALA A 154 6.73 28.11 1.28
N ASP A 155 5.54 28.03 0.68
CA ASP A 155 5.24 28.76 -0.56
C ASP A 155 5.59 30.24 -0.38
N LYS A 156 6.57 30.74 -1.19
CA LYS A 156 7.05 32.14 -1.18
C LYS A 156 7.75 32.61 0.11
N LEU A 157 8.16 31.70 1.01
CA LEU A 157 8.98 32.01 2.17
C LEU A 157 10.37 31.39 2.00
N THR A 158 11.40 32.23 1.85
CA THR A 158 12.78 31.81 1.68
C THR A 158 13.62 32.26 2.86
N ILE A 159 14.40 31.34 3.41
CA ILE A 159 15.34 31.61 4.50
C ILE A 159 16.76 31.32 4.01
N TYR A 160 17.69 32.17 4.36
CA TYR A 160 19.13 31.99 4.15
C TYR A 160 19.83 32.17 5.48
N ILE A 161 20.77 31.28 5.77
CA ILE A 161 21.68 31.39 6.91
C ILE A 161 23.12 31.38 6.40
N ARG A 162 23.96 32.27 6.94
CA ARG A 162 25.38 32.35 6.59
C ARG A 162 26.16 31.20 7.20
N GLY A 163 25.88 30.88 8.46
CA GLY A 163 26.54 29.84 9.21
C GLY A 163 25.96 29.68 10.60
N ARG A 164 26.55 28.78 11.40
CA ARG A 164 26.22 28.58 12.83
C ARG A 164 27.49 28.76 13.66
N ASP A 165 27.32 29.29 14.85
CA ASP A 165 28.41 29.37 15.81
C ASP A 165 28.59 28.04 16.60
N GLU A 166 29.61 27.98 17.46
CA GLU A 166 29.90 26.83 18.30
C GLU A 166 28.76 26.45 19.29
N ARG A 167 27.84 27.37 19.51
CA ARG A 167 26.66 27.19 20.37
C ARG A 167 25.41 26.75 19.60
N GLY A 168 25.54 26.61 18.27
CA GLY A 168 24.41 26.27 17.38
C GLY A 168 23.50 27.46 17.04
N GLU A 169 23.84 28.70 17.44
CA GLU A 169 23.13 29.90 17.04
C GLU A 169 23.39 30.23 15.58
N VAL A 170 22.38 30.69 14.89
CA VAL A 170 22.48 31.09 13.48
C VAL A 170 23.11 32.47 13.38
N VAL A 171 24.12 32.58 12.52
CA VAL A 171 24.81 33.85 12.24
C VAL A 171 24.52 34.29 10.82
N GLY A 172 24.07 35.54 10.66
CA GLY A 172 23.72 36.13 9.36
C GLY A 172 22.47 35.48 8.76
N LEU A 173 21.32 35.85 9.30
CA LEU A 173 20.00 35.39 8.90
C LEU A 173 19.34 36.37 7.93
N LEU A 174 18.79 35.86 6.84
CA LEU A 174 17.91 36.58 5.92
C LEU A 174 16.64 35.77 5.75
N ILE A 175 15.51 36.41 5.97
CA ILE A 175 14.16 35.85 5.73
C ILE A 175 13.47 36.73 4.70
N ASN A 176 13.07 36.14 3.59
CA ASN A 176 12.26 36.82 2.57
C ASN A 176 10.86 36.18 2.55
N ASP A 177 9.87 36.97 3.00
CA ASP A 177 8.46 36.60 3.03
C ASP A 177 7.70 37.33 1.93
N ASN A 178 7.33 36.60 0.89
CA ASN A 178 6.59 37.08 -0.26
C ASN A 178 5.21 36.44 -0.39
N ARG A 179 4.65 35.96 0.73
CA ARG A 179 3.32 35.33 0.77
C ARG A 179 2.23 36.35 0.48
N GLU A 180 2.42 37.59 0.96
CA GLU A 180 1.58 38.72 0.59
C GLU A 180 2.23 39.49 -0.59
N PRO A 181 1.81 39.26 -1.86
CA PRO A 181 2.45 39.88 -3.02
C PRO A 181 2.40 41.41 -3.02
N HIS A 182 1.43 41.94 -2.28
CA HIS A 182 1.25 43.38 -2.13
C HIS A 182 2.11 44.02 -1.00
N ARG A 183 2.75 43.17 -0.17
CA ARG A 183 3.58 43.64 0.95
C ARG A 183 4.74 42.70 1.23
N PRO A 184 5.68 42.54 0.28
CA PRO A 184 6.84 41.70 0.52
C PRO A 184 7.67 42.23 1.69
N VAL A 185 8.07 41.31 2.57
CA VAL A 185 8.86 41.61 3.77
C VAL A 185 10.18 40.89 3.70
N THR A 186 11.27 41.63 3.89
CA THR A 186 12.60 41.05 4.06
C THR A 186 13.12 41.38 5.45
N ILE A 187 13.55 40.37 6.20
CA ILE A 187 14.12 40.53 7.54
C ILE A 187 15.58 40.08 7.48
N LEU A 188 16.46 40.94 7.97
CA LEU A 188 17.89 40.70 8.10
C LEU A 188 18.24 40.77 9.58
N ALA A 189 19.01 39.78 10.07
CA ALA A 189 19.48 39.80 11.45
C ALA A 189 20.94 39.27 11.55
N GLU A 190 21.70 39.83 12.50
CA GLU A 190 23.06 39.36 12.75
C GLU A 190 23.09 37.96 13.36
N ARG A 191 22.17 37.67 14.29
CA ARG A 191 22.04 36.39 14.98
C ARG A 191 20.59 35.96 15.08
N GLY A 192 20.39 34.66 15.11
CA GLY A 192 19.07 34.06 15.34
C GLY A 192 19.16 32.76 16.12
N VAL A 193 18.16 32.53 16.97
CA VAL A 193 18.00 31.28 17.71
C VAL A 193 16.66 30.69 17.37
N PHE A 194 16.66 29.42 16.95
CA PHE A 194 15.42 28.66 16.79
C PHE A 194 15.02 28.11 18.16
N ALA A 195 13.85 28.47 18.62
CA ALA A 195 13.29 28.00 19.88
C ALA A 195 12.01 27.23 19.61
N ASP A 196 12.02 25.93 19.94
CA ASP A 196 10.81 25.10 19.90
C ASP A 196 10.08 25.27 21.25
N THR A 197 8.90 25.86 21.18
CA THR A 197 8.04 26.04 22.37
C THR A 197 6.80 25.16 22.24
N PRO A 198 6.10 24.84 23.35
CA PRO A 198 4.84 24.11 23.29
C PRO A 198 3.76 24.81 22.43
N ALA A 199 3.94 26.10 22.18
CA ALA A 199 3.06 26.93 21.35
C ALA A 199 3.56 27.03 19.89
N GLY A 200 4.64 26.29 19.53
CA GLY A 200 5.20 26.23 18.18
C GLY A 200 6.64 26.67 18.05
N SER A 201 7.18 26.50 16.86
CA SER A 201 8.56 26.89 16.53
C SER A 201 8.68 28.39 16.29
N ARG A 202 9.65 29.03 16.92
CA ARG A 202 9.92 30.47 16.83
C ARG A 202 11.37 30.75 16.46
N ILE A 203 11.58 31.86 15.73
CA ILE A 203 12.92 32.40 15.52
C ILE A 203 13.01 33.70 16.33
N VAL A 204 13.91 33.70 17.31
CA VAL A 204 14.30 34.93 18.02
C VAL A 204 15.52 35.49 17.32
N MET A 205 15.36 36.65 16.72
CA MET A 205 16.39 37.37 15.97
C MET A 205 16.92 38.53 16.81
N VAL A 206 18.22 38.76 16.72
CA VAL A 206 18.92 39.81 17.47
C VAL A 206 19.69 40.66 16.51
N ASN A 207 19.65 41.98 16.72
CA ASN A 207 20.31 43.04 15.95
C ASN A 207 19.98 42.92 14.47
N GLY A 208 18.84 43.49 14.06
CA GLY A 208 18.40 43.37 12.68
C GLY A 208 17.55 44.50 12.18
N ASN A 209 17.12 44.37 10.97
CA ASN A 209 16.15 45.24 10.35
C ASN A 209 15.09 44.47 9.58
N ARG A 210 13.88 44.99 9.57
CA ARG A 210 12.72 44.54 8.80
C ARG A 210 12.43 45.55 7.71
N GLN A 211 12.50 45.14 6.49
CA GLN A 211 12.24 45.96 5.30
C GLN A 211 10.92 45.52 4.69
N GLN A 212 10.01 46.47 4.51
CA GLN A 212 8.72 46.23 3.88
C GLN A 212 8.55 47.18 2.71
N PHE A 213 8.38 46.63 1.51
CA PHE A 213 8.13 47.42 0.32
C PHE A 213 6.63 47.44 0.02
N ASP A 214 6.10 48.66 -0.16
CA ASP A 214 4.72 48.84 -0.61
C ASP A 214 4.73 49.15 -2.12
N PRO A 215 4.28 48.26 -3.00
CA PRO A 215 4.29 48.45 -4.45
C PRO A 215 3.35 49.57 -4.91
N GLN A 216 2.27 49.87 -4.14
CA GLN A 216 1.28 50.92 -4.50
C GLN A 216 1.82 52.30 -4.25
N THR A 217 2.41 52.51 -3.07
CA THR A 217 2.96 53.82 -2.68
C THR A 217 4.42 53.99 -3.06
N ARG A 218 5.09 52.92 -3.55
CA ARG A 218 6.54 52.82 -3.86
C ARG A 218 7.42 53.26 -2.69
N LYS A 219 6.95 53.09 -1.45
CA LYS A 219 7.70 53.43 -0.25
C LYS A 219 8.32 52.19 0.38
N LEU A 220 9.56 52.32 0.81
CA LEU A 220 10.26 51.34 1.62
C LEU A 220 10.14 51.76 3.09
N SER A 221 9.54 50.90 3.90
CA SER A 221 9.50 51.06 5.37
C SER A 221 10.65 50.22 5.96
N LEU A 222 11.49 50.85 6.76
CA LEU A 222 12.61 50.22 7.45
C LEU A 222 12.37 50.28 8.95
N LEU A 223 12.32 49.15 9.62
CA LEU A 223 12.22 48.99 11.06
C LEU A 223 13.48 48.32 11.58
N THR A 224 14.28 49.02 12.37
CA THR A 224 15.44 48.45 13.05
C THR A 224 15.01 47.93 14.42
N PHE A 225 15.51 46.75 14.82
CA PHE A 225 15.19 46.12 16.08
C PHE A 225 16.42 45.53 16.75
N ASP A 226 16.44 45.58 18.09
CA ASP A 226 17.43 44.87 18.91
C ASP A 226 17.05 43.41 19.08
N ARG A 227 15.76 43.13 19.22
CA ARG A 227 15.19 41.80 19.31
C ARG A 227 13.85 41.74 18.57
N TYR A 228 13.71 40.73 17.74
CA TYR A 228 12.46 40.44 17.01
C TYR A 228 12.16 38.93 17.05
N THR A 229 10.96 38.57 17.43
CA THR A 229 10.53 37.17 17.44
C THR A 229 9.55 36.94 16.30
N LEU A 230 9.92 36.04 15.43
CA LEU A 230 9.05 35.60 14.36
C LEU A 230 8.50 34.22 14.72
N ASP A 231 7.19 34.11 14.77
CA ASP A 231 6.50 32.86 15.01
C ASP A 231 6.41 32.09 13.70
N LEU A 232 7.11 30.94 13.61
CA LEU A 232 7.12 30.12 12.40
C LEU A 232 5.80 29.41 12.18
N ASP A 233 5.05 29.13 13.24
CA ASP A 233 3.73 28.52 13.13
C ASP A 233 2.66 29.50 12.68
N SER A 234 2.79 30.79 13.04
CA SER A 234 1.96 31.86 12.45
C SER A 234 2.29 32.11 10.96
N LEU A 235 3.42 31.57 10.49
CA LEU A 235 3.79 31.52 9.08
C LEU A 235 3.06 30.44 8.29
N HIS A 236 2.46 29.48 8.98
CA HIS A 236 1.48 28.57 8.42
C HIS A 236 0.10 29.17 8.74
N ASP A 237 -0.63 29.62 7.72
CA ASP A 237 -2.03 29.98 7.85
C ASP A 237 -2.73 28.88 8.67
N ALA A 238 -3.34 29.25 9.82
CA ALA A 238 -4.09 28.42 10.77
C ALA A 238 -3.57 26.97 10.95
N PRO A 239 -3.68 26.29 12.07
CA PRO A 239 -3.20 24.91 12.19
C PRO A 239 -3.69 24.19 10.94
N VAL A 240 -2.75 23.87 10.03
CA VAL A 240 -3.10 23.19 8.79
C VAL A 240 -3.67 21.87 9.24
N VAL A 241 -5.00 21.85 9.38
CA VAL A 241 -5.73 20.61 9.57
C VAL A 241 -5.38 19.80 8.32
N ARG A 242 -4.35 18.97 8.48
CA ARG A 242 -3.83 18.16 7.37
C ARG A 242 -5.00 17.40 6.76
N PHE A 243 -5.32 17.74 5.53
CA PHE A 243 -6.39 17.03 4.84
C PHE A 243 -5.97 15.56 4.68
N ARG A 244 -6.76 14.65 5.25
CA ARG A 244 -6.48 13.23 5.21
C ARG A 244 -6.75 12.70 3.81
N GLU A 245 -5.74 12.09 3.23
CA GLU A 245 -5.86 11.41 1.93
C GLU A 245 -6.79 10.19 2.01
N ALA A 246 -7.24 9.69 0.86
CA ALA A 246 -8.12 8.51 0.78
C ALA A 246 -7.56 7.30 1.54
N GLN A 247 -6.24 7.06 1.42
CA GLN A 247 -5.55 5.94 2.07
C GLN A 247 -5.54 5.98 3.61
N GLU A 248 -5.79 7.16 4.21
CA GLU A 248 -5.81 7.36 5.66
C GLU A 248 -7.21 7.28 6.26
N ARG A 249 -8.23 7.21 5.41
CA ARG A 249 -9.64 7.18 5.83
C ARG A 249 -10.11 5.76 6.07
N PHE A 250 -10.94 5.54 7.06
CA PHE A 250 -11.60 4.27 7.25
C PHE A 250 -12.70 4.05 6.21
N LEU A 251 -13.11 2.80 6.04
CA LEU A 251 -14.07 2.42 5.01
C LEU A 251 -15.38 3.22 5.10
N GLY A 252 -15.88 3.49 6.30
CA GLY A 252 -17.06 4.33 6.53
C GLY A 252 -16.89 5.76 6.02
N ASP A 253 -15.74 6.38 6.29
CA ASP A 253 -15.43 7.75 5.86
C ASP A 253 -15.26 7.86 4.33
N LEU A 254 -14.93 6.74 3.67
CA LEU A 254 -14.75 6.70 2.22
C LEU A 254 -16.09 6.61 1.49
N PHE A 255 -17.06 5.84 2.04
CA PHE A 255 -18.41 5.75 1.47
C PHE A 255 -19.28 6.99 1.77
N PHE A 256 -19.03 7.64 2.91
CA PHE A 256 -19.76 8.83 3.34
C PHE A 256 -18.77 10.01 3.51
N PRO A 257 -18.25 10.56 2.40
CA PRO A 257 -17.29 11.66 2.47
C PRO A 257 -17.94 12.92 3.04
N PRO A 258 -17.18 13.77 3.74
CA PRO A 258 -17.70 15.04 4.27
C PRO A 258 -18.22 15.93 3.12
N PRO A 259 -19.28 16.73 3.38
CA PRO A 259 -19.93 17.54 2.35
C PRO A 259 -18.99 18.60 1.74
N GLU A 260 -17.94 18.98 2.44
CA GLU A 260 -16.93 19.96 2.00
C GLU A 260 -15.89 19.40 1.01
N ALA A 261 -15.90 18.07 0.76
CA ALA A 261 -14.93 17.45 -0.16
C ALA A 261 -15.22 17.86 -1.61
N ASP A 262 -14.17 18.26 -2.32
CA ASP A 262 -14.20 18.56 -3.74
C ASP A 262 -14.71 17.35 -4.56
N PRO A 263 -15.47 17.55 -5.66
CA PRO A 263 -15.94 16.46 -6.50
C PRO A 263 -14.87 15.47 -6.97
N ALA A 264 -13.66 15.96 -7.29
CA ALA A 264 -12.54 15.11 -7.66
C ALA A 264 -12.07 14.23 -6.47
N MET A 265 -12.07 14.77 -5.26
CA MET A 265 -11.74 14.01 -4.05
C MET A 265 -12.78 12.95 -3.72
N ARG A 266 -14.08 13.28 -3.90
CA ARG A 266 -15.17 12.31 -3.67
C ARG A 266 -15.05 11.11 -4.59
N LEU A 267 -14.68 11.34 -5.86
CA LEU A 267 -14.42 10.26 -6.82
C LEU A 267 -13.29 9.36 -6.30
N GLY A 268 -12.15 9.94 -5.87
CA GLY A 268 -11.03 9.20 -5.31
C GLY A 268 -11.41 8.39 -4.06
N PHE A 269 -12.23 8.95 -3.16
CA PHE A 269 -12.71 8.22 -1.98
C PHE A 269 -13.60 7.04 -2.35
N THR A 270 -14.52 7.23 -3.29
CA THR A 270 -15.40 6.16 -3.75
C THR A 270 -14.61 5.02 -4.37
N VAL A 271 -13.65 5.32 -5.26
CA VAL A 271 -12.81 4.32 -5.91
C VAL A 271 -11.97 3.57 -4.88
N GLU A 272 -11.31 4.26 -3.96
CA GLU A 272 -10.53 3.64 -2.87
C GLU A 272 -11.41 2.72 -2.01
N ALA A 273 -12.66 3.12 -1.69
CA ALA A 273 -13.58 2.28 -0.92
C ALA A 273 -13.85 0.94 -1.60
N HIS A 274 -14.09 0.97 -2.92
CA HIS A 274 -14.32 -0.24 -3.71
C HIS A 274 -13.05 -1.09 -3.86
N GLN A 275 -11.88 -0.46 -4.07
CA GLN A 275 -10.59 -1.17 -4.12
C GLN A 275 -10.31 -1.96 -2.85
N ARG A 276 -10.58 -1.40 -1.68
CA ARG A 276 -10.40 -2.08 -0.37
C ARG A 276 -11.26 -3.31 -0.17
N ILE A 277 -12.36 -3.42 -0.89
CA ILE A 277 -13.20 -4.62 -0.91
C ILE A 277 -12.68 -5.61 -1.96
N LEU A 278 -12.21 -5.09 -3.09
CA LEU A 278 -11.79 -5.91 -4.23
C LEU A 278 -10.44 -6.59 -4.01
N ILE A 279 -9.49 -5.94 -3.31
CA ILE A 279 -8.17 -6.53 -3.00
C ILE A 279 -8.32 -7.85 -2.22
N PRO A 280 -9.08 -7.94 -1.11
CA PRO A 280 -9.36 -9.23 -0.48
C PRO A 280 -10.05 -10.23 -1.42
N LEU A 281 -10.98 -9.74 -2.23
CA LEU A 281 -11.76 -10.58 -3.14
C LEU A 281 -10.92 -11.17 -4.28
N SER A 282 -9.89 -10.47 -4.75
CA SER A 282 -8.96 -10.95 -5.76
C SER A 282 -8.22 -12.23 -5.33
N THR A 283 -8.09 -12.47 -4.01
CA THR A 283 -7.49 -13.69 -3.47
C THR A 283 -8.20 -14.95 -3.96
N LEU A 284 -9.53 -14.88 -4.16
CA LEU A 284 -10.30 -15.99 -4.73
C LEU A 284 -9.89 -16.27 -6.18
N SER A 285 -9.69 -15.21 -6.98
CA SER A 285 -9.21 -15.32 -8.36
C SER A 285 -7.79 -15.89 -8.41
N PHE A 286 -6.87 -15.38 -7.57
CA PHE A 286 -5.52 -15.89 -7.46
C PHE A 286 -5.45 -17.35 -6.97
N CYS A 287 -6.40 -17.80 -6.17
CA CYS A 287 -6.54 -19.17 -5.75
C CYS A 287 -7.07 -20.08 -6.88
N LEU A 288 -8.11 -19.64 -7.61
CA LEU A 288 -8.83 -20.45 -8.58
C LEU A 288 -8.14 -20.53 -9.94
N ILE A 289 -7.37 -19.52 -10.37
CA ILE A 289 -6.61 -19.53 -11.62
C ILE A 289 -5.67 -20.77 -11.69
N PRO A 290 -4.73 -20.99 -10.74
CA PRO A 290 -3.84 -22.13 -10.80
C PRO A 290 -4.58 -23.46 -10.67
N LEU A 291 -5.64 -23.54 -9.85
CA LEU A 291 -6.47 -24.74 -9.73
C LEU A 291 -7.16 -25.08 -11.06
N ALA A 292 -7.72 -24.10 -11.76
CA ALA A 292 -8.38 -24.28 -13.05
C ALA A 292 -7.43 -24.72 -14.15
N CYS A 293 -6.15 -24.31 -14.08
CA CYS A 293 -5.13 -24.71 -15.05
C CYS A 293 -4.52 -26.09 -14.74
N LEU A 294 -4.31 -26.42 -13.45
CA LEU A 294 -3.57 -27.62 -13.05
C LEU A 294 -4.44 -28.85 -12.82
N LEU A 295 -5.66 -28.66 -12.27
CA LEU A 295 -6.52 -29.81 -11.95
C LEU A 295 -7.23 -30.45 -13.16
N PRO A 296 -7.75 -29.76 -14.17
CA PRO A 296 -8.44 -30.41 -15.28
C PRO A 296 -7.50 -31.12 -16.23
N GLY A 297 -7.98 -32.23 -16.82
CA GLY A 297 -7.31 -32.95 -17.89
C GLY A 297 -6.48 -34.16 -17.45
N GLU A 298 -5.90 -34.84 -18.45
CA GLU A 298 -5.09 -36.03 -18.26
C GLU A 298 -3.72 -35.74 -17.66
N PHE A 299 -3.21 -36.68 -16.90
CA PHE A 299 -1.88 -36.58 -16.28
C PHE A 299 -0.81 -36.69 -17.35
N ASN A 300 -0.04 -35.63 -17.56
CA ASN A 300 1.10 -35.62 -18.45
C ASN A 300 2.24 -34.81 -17.84
N ARG A 301 3.33 -35.47 -17.44
CA ARG A 301 4.49 -34.78 -16.83
C ARG A 301 5.08 -33.68 -17.71
N ARG A 302 5.15 -33.89 -19.04
CA ARG A 302 5.66 -32.89 -19.99
C ARG A 302 4.70 -31.72 -20.21
N GLY A 303 3.40 -31.93 -19.99
CA GLY A 303 2.37 -30.87 -20.11
C GLY A 303 2.23 -29.98 -18.88
N GLN A 304 2.76 -30.41 -17.74
CA GLN A 304 2.60 -29.70 -16.45
C GLN A 304 3.25 -28.32 -16.48
N LEU A 305 4.47 -28.20 -17.01
CA LEU A 305 5.15 -26.91 -17.14
C LEU A 305 4.35 -25.93 -17.99
N LYS A 306 3.76 -26.39 -19.10
CA LYS A 306 2.93 -25.52 -19.96
C LYS A 306 1.69 -24.99 -19.22
N ARG A 307 1.05 -25.85 -18.39
CA ARG A 307 -0.12 -25.46 -17.58
C ARG A 307 0.26 -24.49 -16.45
N ALA A 308 1.41 -24.70 -15.82
CA ALA A 308 1.93 -23.77 -14.82
C ALA A 308 2.26 -22.39 -15.45
N LEU A 309 2.93 -22.38 -16.59
CA LEU A 309 3.20 -21.15 -17.34
C LEU A 309 1.91 -20.46 -17.78
N LEU A 310 0.91 -21.22 -18.24
CA LEU A 310 -0.40 -20.66 -18.58
C LEU A 310 -1.05 -19.99 -17.38
N ALA A 311 -1.01 -20.61 -16.20
CA ALA A 311 -1.56 -20.03 -14.97
C ALA A 311 -0.85 -18.72 -14.61
N ILE A 312 0.49 -18.67 -14.74
CA ILE A 312 1.28 -17.46 -14.50
C ILE A 312 0.90 -16.34 -15.49
N VAL A 313 0.79 -16.67 -16.78
CA VAL A 313 0.39 -15.68 -17.81
C VAL A 313 -1.01 -15.14 -17.54
N ILE A 314 -1.98 -16.03 -17.21
CA ILE A 314 -3.34 -15.60 -16.88
C ILE A 314 -3.35 -14.69 -15.64
N ALA A 315 -2.61 -15.05 -14.59
CA ALA A 315 -2.52 -14.23 -13.39
C ALA A 315 -1.86 -12.87 -13.66
N PHE A 316 -0.83 -12.84 -14.50
CA PHE A 316 -0.18 -11.60 -14.92
C PHE A 316 -1.10 -10.70 -15.76
N VAL A 317 -1.83 -11.27 -16.72
CA VAL A 317 -2.83 -10.55 -17.51
C VAL A 317 -3.96 -10.02 -16.61
N PHE A 318 -4.41 -10.84 -15.66
CA PHE A 318 -5.42 -10.44 -14.69
C PHE A 318 -4.95 -9.20 -13.89
N GLU A 319 -3.73 -9.20 -13.37
CA GLU A 319 -3.16 -8.10 -12.61
C GLU A 319 -3.03 -6.82 -13.46
N LEU A 320 -2.55 -6.95 -14.71
CA LEU A 320 -2.47 -5.82 -15.63
C LEU A 320 -3.85 -5.21 -15.95
N LEU A 321 -4.87 -6.06 -16.13
CA LEU A 321 -6.24 -5.61 -16.34
C LEU A 321 -6.79 -4.92 -15.09
N ASP A 322 -6.53 -5.44 -13.90
CA ASP A 322 -6.96 -4.83 -12.65
C ASP A 322 -6.35 -3.44 -12.47
N ILE A 323 -5.03 -3.30 -12.67
CA ILE A 323 -4.35 -2.00 -12.62
C ILE A 323 -4.94 -1.03 -13.65
N GLY A 324 -5.16 -1.48 -14.89
CA GLY A 324 -5.72 -0.64 -15.96
C GLY A 324 -7.14 -0.19 -15.67
N VAL A 325 -8.00 -1.07 -15.16
CA VAL A 325 -9.38 -0.73 -14.79
C VAL A 325 -9.42 0.20 -13.57
N ASN A 326 -8.51 0.03 -12.61
CA ASN A 326 -8.37 0.92 -11.47
C ASN A 326 -7.97 2.35 -11.88
N ASP A 327 -7.04 2.50 -12.84
CA ASP A 327 -6.70 3.81 -13.40
C ASP A 327 -7.89 4.46 -14.12
N LEU A 328 -8.64 3.68 -14.90
CA LEU A 328 -9.87 4.17 -15.54
C LEU A 328 -10.95 4.58 -14.52
N ALA A 329 -11.12 3.80 -13.44
CA ALA A 329 -12.08 4.10 -12.39
C ALA A 329 -11.73 5.40 -11.65
N SER A 330 -10.44 5.73 -11.52
CA SER A 330 -10.00 7.02 -10.95
C SER A 330 -10.48 8.24 -11.74
N ARG A 331 -10.95 8.05 -12.98
CA ARG A 331 -11.47 9.11 -13.88
C ARG A 331 -12.99 9.13 -13.96
N SER A 332 -13.67 8.02 -13.67
CA SER A 332 -15.13 7.93 -13.77
C SER A 332 -15.72 6.82 -12.90
N THR A 333 -16.74 7.13 -12.11
CA THR A 333 -17.49 6.15 -11.31
C THR A 333 -18.22 5.10 -12.13
N ALA A 334 -18.52 5.38 -13.42
CA ALA A 334 -19.17 4.43 -14.30
C ALA A 334 -18.36 3.15 -14.55
N VAL A 335 -17.05 3.18 -14.26
CA VAL A 335 -16.13 2.04 -14.41
C VAL A 335 -16.15 1.10 -13.19
N ILE A 336 -16.73 1.50 -12.07
CA ILE A 336 -16.78 0.68 -10.84
C ILE A 336 -17.36 -0.74 -11.09
N PRO A 337 -18.46 -0.95 -11.81
CA PRO A 337 -18.94 -2.30 -12.12
C PRO A 337 -17.91 -3.16 -12.86
N LEU A 338 -17.08 -2.53 -13.72
CA LEU A 338 -16.01 -3.22 -14.43
C LEU A 338 -14.89 -3.70 -13.48
N MET A 339 -14.58 -2.95 -12.41
CA MET A 339 -13.64 -3.38 -11.38
C MET A 339 -14.09 -4.71 -10.71
N TYR A 340 -15.39 -4.83 -10.40
CA TYR A 340 -15.95 -6.07 -9.87
C TYR A 340 -15.95 -7.19 -10.90
N ALA A 341 -16.29 -6.88 -12.14
CA ALA A 341 -16.30 -7.86 -13.21
C ALA A 341 -14.89 -8.44 -13.45
N THR A 342 -13.86 -7.60 -13.56
CA THR A 342 -12.47 -8.05 -13.74
C THR A 342 -12.01 -8.92 -12.58
N ASN A 343 -12.32 -8.57 -11.34
CA ASN A 343 -11.91 -9.32 -10.16
C ASN A 343 -12.63 -10.65 -9.99
N LEU A 344 -13.94 -10.71 -10.27
CA LEU A 344 -14.75 -11.93 -10.05
C LEU A 344 -14.72 -12.89 -11.24
N LEU A 345 -14.53 -12.39 -12.47
CA LEU A 345 -14.58 -13.20 -13.67
C LEU A 345 -13.63 -14.41 -13.63
N PRO A 346 -12.34 -14.26 -13.28
CA PRO A 346 -11.42 -15.40 -13.19
C PRO A 346 -11.85 -16.42 -12.13
N ALA A 347 -12.39 -15.95 -11.00
CA ALA A 347 -12.88 -16.83 -9.95
C ALA A 347 -14.10 -17.64 -10.42
N VAL A 348 -15.08 -17.01 -11.06
CA VAL A 348 -16.27 -17.66 -11.57
C VAL A 348 -15.93 -18.66 -12.68
N LEU A 349 -15.08 -18.27 -13.64
CA LEU A 349 -14.60 -19.13 -14.72
C LEU A 349 -13.81 -20.32 -14.16
N GLY A 350 -12.90 -20.06 -13.19
CA GLY A 350 -12.10 -21.10 -12.55
C GLY A 350 -12.97 -22.13 -11.83
N LEU A 351 -13.95 -21.67 -11.06
CA LEU A 351 -14.93 -22.54 -10.39
C LEU A 351 -15.76 -23.33 -11.40
N GLY A 352 -16.24 -22.69 -12.47
CA GLY A 352 -16.99 -23.34 -13.54
C GLY A 352 -16.21 -24.46 -14.23
N ILE A 353 -14.90 -24.25 -14.49
CA ILE A 353 -14.00 -25.25 -15.07
C ILE A 353 -13.84 -26.44 -14.12
N LEU A 354 -13.66 -26.20 -12.82
CA LEU A 354 -13.53 -27.26 -11.81
C LEU A 354 -14.81 -28.09 -11.70
N MET A 355 -15.99 -27.47 -11.77
CA MET A 355 -17.29 -28.15 -11.70
C MET A 355 -17.57 -28.99 -12.96
N ARG A 356 -17.24 -28.50 -14.17
CA ARG A 356 -17.45 -29.26 -15.43
C ARG A 356 -16.60 -30.53 -15.46
N GLY A 357 -15.38 -30.50 -14.94
CA GLY A 357 -14.55 -31.71 -14.80
C GLY A 357 -15.21 -32.80 -13.94
N ASN A 358 -16.01 -32.43 -12.98
CA ASN A 358 -16.77 -33.34 -12.10
C ASN A 358 -17.96 -34.00 -12.81
N ILE A 359 -18.62 -33.27 -13.69
CA ILE A 359 -19.81 -33.77 -14.44
C ILE A 359 -19.40 -34.88 -15.40
N ARG A 360 -18.24 -34.76 -16.06
CA ARG A 360 -17.71 -35.82 -16.95
C ARG A 360 -17.36 -37.11 -16.23
N LEU A 361 -16.87 -37.07 -15.01
CA LEU A 361 -16.58 -38.24 -14.19
C LEU A 361 -17.85 -38.95 -13.71
N GLY A 362 -18.97 -38.22 -13.52
CA GLY A 362 -20.26 -38.77 -13.13
C GLY A 362 -20.99 -39.54 -14.27
N LEU A 363 -20.67 -39.26 -15.55
CA LEU A 363 -21.28 -39.90 -16.72
C LEU A 363 -20.58 -41.17 -17.17
N TRP A 364 -19.41 -41.49 -16.63
CA TRP A 364 -18.67 -42.71 -16.93
C TRP A 364 -18.73 -43.68 -15.75
N ARG A 365 -19.93 -44.15 -15.41
CA ARG A 365 -20.12 -45.45 -14.71
C ARG A 365 -20.00 -46.53 -15.78
N PRO A 366 -18.97 -47.41 -15.73
CA PRO A 366 -18.95 -48.56 -16.61
C PRO A 366 -20.18 -49.42 -16.22
N ARG A 367 -21.03 -49.69 -17.18
CA ARG A 367 -21.96 -50.82 -17.12
C ARG A 367 -21.12 -52.10 -17.17
N ALA A 368 -20.53 -52.45 -16.04
CA ALA A 368 -19.89 -53.73 -15.86
C ALA A 368 -20.72 -54.57 -14.90
N ALA A 369 -21.79 -55.14 -15.41
CA ALA A 369 -22.41 -56.32 -14.80
C ALA A 369 -23.54 -56.84 -15.70
N ALA A 370 -23.16 -57.40 -16.83
CA ALA A 370 -24.05 -58.32 -17.54
C ALA A 370 -23.24 -59.13 -18.54
N ILE A 371 -22.41 -60.04 -18.07
CA ILE A 371 -21.98 -61.23 -18.80
C ILE A 371 -21.30 -62.15 -17.77
N ILE A 372 -22.05 -63.07 -17.24
CA ILE A 372 -21.69 -64.47 -16.96
C ILE A 372 -22.98 -65.10 -16.48
N ALA A 373 -23.77 -65.62 -17.42
CA ALA A 373 -24.63 -66.76 -17.22
C ALA A 373 -23.86 -67.98 -17.73
N PRO A 374 -23.66 -69.01 -16.97
CA PRO A 374 -23.16 -70.28 -17.51
C PRO A 374 -24.34 -70.95 -18.23
N SER A 375 -24.12 -71.28 -19.49
CA SER A 375 -24.96 -72.16 -20.27
C SER A 375 -24.76 -73.60 -19.79
N PRO A 376 -25.82 -74.46 -19.93
CA PRO A 376 -25.93 -75.81 -19.39
C PRO A 376 -24.94 -76.82 -20.00
#